data_72f6eefca2f5b0b839a8349508bd8e92
#
_entry.id   72f6eefca2f5b0b839a8349508bd8e92
#
_cell.length_a   1.000
_cell.length_b   1.000
_cell.length_c   1.000
_cell.angle_alpha   90.00
_cell.angle_beta   90.00
_cell.angle_gamma   90.00
#
_symmetry.space_group_name_H-M   'P 1'
#
loop_
_entity.id
_entity.type
_entity.pdbx_description
1 polymer ?
#
loop_
_entity_poly.entity_id
_entity_poly.type
_entity_poly.pdbx_seq_one_letter_code
_entity_poly.pdbx_strand_id
1 'polypeptide(L)'
;KAGKFNSQTNVQHTMSDSYDVPEGDVTTIFGNRTWNVKERLVYRPIEQLKLTARGGYYFRERDKTGDSKDRYRDFSGGLKANYDFNIMSNLEVAYTFDQYDKSDYLTSYKYDVRDYSNVQHSVRALYNYTFNDKNILTVGGDYMRDYLLSYQFTNNGSYTMHSADAFGQFDWNPTEHFNVISGVRFDYFSQSNVRHISPHIGLMYKIANCSLRGSYSQGFRSPTLKEMYMNFDMANAMMIYGNPDLKSETSHNFSLSAEYTKNRYN
;
A
#
# COMPACT_ATOMS: atom_id res chain seq x y z
N LYS A 1 9.51 17.23 21.19
CA LYS A 1 8.68 18.29 20.58
C LYS A 1 9.37 19.62 20.81
N ALA A 2 9.62 20.38 19.77
CA ALA A 2 10.16 21.73 19.84
C ALA A 2 9.24 22.68 19.08
N GLY A 3 8.21 23.22 19.76
CA GLY A 3 7.25 24.13 19.14
C GLY A 3 6.55 23.54 17.93
N LYS A 4 6.84 24.11 16.75
CA LYS A 4 6.25 23.71 15.45
C LYS A 4 6.83 22.41 14.86
N PHE A 5 7.86 21.84 15.47
CA PHE A 5 8.59 20.67 14.97
C PHE A 5 8.45 19.48 15.92
N ASN A 6 8.26 18.29 15.34
CA ASN A 6 8.23 17.02 16.06
C ASN A 6 9.02 15.99 15.26
N SER A 7 9.93 15.28 15.93
CA SER A 7 10.70 14.16 15.42
C SER A 7 10.41 12.92 16.25
N GLN A 8 10.32 11.78 15.59
CA GLN A 8 10.18 10.47 16.19
C GLN A 8 11.07 9.49 15.47
N THR A 9 12.12 9.04 16.16
CA THR A 9 13.06 8.04 15.68
C THR A 9 12.77 6.70 16.35
N ASN A 10 12.77 5.62 15.58
CA ASN A 10 12.75 4.25 16.09
C ASN A 10 13.93 3.49 15.50
N VAL A 11 14.71 2.82 16.36
CA VAL A 11 15.82 1.96 15.97
C VAL A 11 15.63 0.61 16.64
N GLN A 12 15.65 -0.44 15.86
CA GLN A 12 15.55 -1.81 16.34
C GLN A 12 16.65 -2.65 15.71
N HIS A 13 17.33 -3.41 16.55
CA HIS A 13 18.29 -4.43 16.14
C HIS A 13 17.88 -5.76 16.75
N THR A 14 17.86 -6.83 15.93
CA THR A 14 17.64 -8.20 16.39
C THR A 14 18.68 -9.10 15.77
N MET A 15 19.14 -10.09 16.52
CA MET A 15 20.06 -11.11 16.05
C MET A 15 19.77 -12.45 16.70
N SER A 16 20.06 -13.51 15.98
CA SER A 16 20.12 -14.88 16.48
C SER A 16 21.27 -15.60 15.82
N ASP A 17 21.95 -16.45 16.57
CA ASP A 17 22.97 -17.34 16.03
C ASP A 17 22.32 -18.56 15.38
N SER A 18 23.07 -19.24 14.50
CA SER A 18 22.65 -20.52 13.94
C SER A 18 22.69 -21.61 15.05
N TYR A 19 21.75 -22.52 14.99
CA TYR A 19 21.75 -23.70 15.88
C TYR A 19 21.19 -24.92 15.17
N ASP A 20 21.65 -26.09 15.58
CA ASP A 20 21.21 -27.37 15.04
C ASP A 20 20.06 -27.93 15.87
N VAL A 21 19.08 -28.51 15.18
CA VAL A 21 17.96 -29.24 15.79
C VAL A 21 18.24 -30.72 15.64
N PRO A 22 18.41 -31.50 16.75
CA PRO A 22 18.85 -32.88 16.70
C PRO A 22 17.86 -33.86 16.07
N GLU A 23 16.56 -33.48 15.98
CA GLU A 23 15.49 -34.34 15.50
C GLU A 23 14.70 -33.62 14.41
N GLY A 24 14.52 -34.24 13.23
CA GLY A 24 13.72 -33.76 12.11
C GLY A 24 14.47 -33.67 10.77
N ASP A 25 13.75 -33.36 9.72
CA ASP A 25 14.28 -33.24 8.36
C ASP A 25 15.10 -31.93 8.13
N VAL A 26 14.96 -30.95 9.02
CA VAL A 26 15.72 -29.70 9.03
C VAL A 26 16.67 -29.72 10.23
N THR A 27 17.96 -29.91 9.99
CA THR A 27 18.98 -30.04 11.03
C THR A 27 19.60 -28.72 11.47
N THR A 28 19.53 -27.66 10.65
CA THR A 28 20.15 -26.37 10.95
C THR A 28 19.18 -25.24 10.79
N ILE A 29 19.00 -24.41 11.84
CA ILE A 29 18.33 -23.13 11.79
C ILE A 29 19.38 -22.05 11.63
N PHE A 30 19.34 -21.35 10.49
CA PHE A 30 20.34 -20.33 10.16
C PHE A 30 20.16 -19.05 10.95
N GLY A 31 21.27 -18.52 11.43
CA GLY A 31 21.34 -17.25 12.12
C GLY A 31 20.92 -16.08 11.23
N ASN A 32 20.48 -15.01 11.86
CA ASN A 32 20.13 -13.79 11.15
C ASN A 32 20.44 -12.53 11.98
N ARG A 33 20.68 -11.43 11.28
CA ARG A 33 20.86 -10.10 11.84
C ARG A 33 19.96 -9.13 11.11
N THR A 34 19.20 -8.34 11.87
CA THR A 34 18.23 -7.40 11.32
C THR A 34 18.40 -6.04 11.96
N TRP A 35 18.43 -5.00 11.12
CA TRP A 35 18.34 -3.59 11.50
C TRP A 35 17.08 -2.98 10.92
N ASN A 36 16.36 -2.22 11.72
CA ASN A 36 15.20 -1.46 11.29
C ASN A 36 15.29 -0.06 11.90
N VAL A 37 15.43 0.94 11.03
CA VAL A 37 15.52 2.35 11.42
C VAL A 37 14.38 3.10 10.75
N LYS A 38 13.60 3.83 11.53
CA LYS A 38 12.49 4.65 11.03
C LYS A 38 12.55 6.03 11.64
N GLU A 39 12.31 7.02 10.81
CA GLU A 39 12.20 8.42 11.22
C GLU A 39 10.89 9.01 10.70
N ARG A 40 10.27 9.84 11.53
CA ARG A 40 9.10 10.62 11.18
C ARG A 40 9.26 12.04 11.69
N LEU A 41 9.25 12.99 10.76
CA LEU A 41 9.32 14.40 11.02
C LEU A 41 7.97 15.05 10.73
N VAL A 42 7.50 15.90 11.62
CA VAL A 42 6.31 16.72 11.41
C VAL A 42 6.66 18.16 11.66
N TYR A 43 6.37 19.01 10.68
CA TYR A 43 6.60 20.44 10.75
C TYR A 43 5.33 21.21 10.43
N ARG A 44 4.98 22.18 11.28
CA ARG A 44 3.85 23.10 11.09
C ARG A 44 4.38 24.53 11.05
N PRO A 45 4.76 25.03 9.86
CA PRO A 45 5.26 26.42 9.73
C PRO A 45 4.19 27.45 10.09
N ILE A 46 2.96 27.19 9.67
CA ILE A 46 1.74 27.95 9.96
C ILE A 46 0.63 26.99 10.40
N GLU A 47 -0.45 27.50 10.96
CA GLU A 47 -1.57 26.66 11.44
C GLU A 47 -2.21 25.85 10.33
N GLN A 48 -2.34 26.45 9.14
CA GLN A 48 -2.97 25.84 7.98
C GLN A 48 -2.12 24.76 7.29
N LEU A 49 -0.79 24.74 7.50
CA LEU A 49 0.11 23.84 6.79
C LEU A 49 0.79 22.86 7.72
N LYS A 50 0.57 21.57 7.47
CA LYS A 50 1.27 20.47 8.11
C LYS A 50 2.07 19.69 7.08
N LEU A 51 3.37 19.67 7.25
CA LEU A 51 4.32 18.89 6.49
C LEU A 51 4.74 17.65 7.29
N THR A 52 4.74 16.50 6.65
CA THR A 52 5.22 15.25 7.26
C THR A 52 6.21 14.61 6.31
N ALA A 53 7.42 14.32 6.81
CA ALA A 53 8.41 13.50 6.14
C ALA A 53 8.57 12.18 6.90
N ARG A 54 8.75 11.09 6.17
CA ARG A 54 9.05 9.77 6.72
C ARG A 54 10.21 9.17 5.95
N GLY A 55 11.07 8.44 6.65
CA GLY A 55 12.14 7.65 6.08
C GLY A 55 12.28 6.35 6.83
N GLY A 56 12.62 5.29 6.14
CA GLY A 56 12.85 3.98 6.72
C GLY A 56 13.99 3.26 6.01
N TYR A 57 14.75 2.53 6.78
CA TYR A 57 15.74 1.60 6.28
C TYR A 57 15.62 0.29 7.05
N TYR A 58 15.43 -0.80 6.30
CA TYR A 58 15.45 -2.15 6.83
C TYR A 58 16.58 -2.92 6.16
N PHE A 59 17.38 -3.61 6.96
CA PHE A 59 18.41 -4.52 6.50
C PHE A 59 18.29 -5.83 7.27
N ARG A 60 18.29 -6.95 6.53
CA ARG A 60 18.39 -8.30 7.10
C ARG A 60 19.45 -9.08 6.37
N GLU A 61 20.36 -9.68 7.11
CA GLU A 61 21.30 -10.68 6.64
C GLU A 61 20.96 -12.01 7.30
N ARG A 62 20.88 -13.08 6.53
CA ARG A 62 20.63 -14.44 6.99
C ARG A 62 21.72 -15.35 6.45
N ASP A 63 22.30 -16.15 7.33
CA ASP A 63 23.24 -17.21 6.95
C ASP A 63 22.50 -18.29 6.14
N LYS A 64 23.21 -18.96 5.27
CA LYS A 64 22.72 -20.11 4.52
C LYS A 64 23.85 -21.10 4.26
N THR A 65 23.51 -22.28 3.74
CA THR A 65 24.50 -23.30 3.42
C THR A 65 25.50 -22.81 2.39
N GLY A 66 26.77 -23.09 2.59
CA GLY A 66 27.86 -22.69 1.70
C GLY A 66 28.43 -21.29 2.01
N ASP A 67 29.15 -20.73 1.04
CA ASP A 67 29.86 -19.45 1.17
C ASP A 67 29.02 -18.26 0.70
N SER A 68 27.77 -18.22 1.14
CA SER A 68 26.86 -17.10 0.78
C SER A 68 25.87 -16.79 1.89
N LYS A 69 25.26 -15.61 1.81
CA LYS A 69 24.22 -15.12 2.72
C LYS A 69 23.09 -14.48 1.94
N ASP A 70 21.87 -14.66 2.41
CA ASP A 70 20.75 -13.85 1.90
C ASP A 70 20.78 -12.46 2.53
N ARG A 71 20.70 -11.41 1.70
CA ARG A 71 20.56 -10.03 2.14
C ARG A 71 19.28 -9.41 1.60
N TYR A 72 18.55 -8.78 2.50
CA TYR A 72 17.33 -8.06 2.20
C TYR A 72 17.50 -6.61 2.62
N ARG A 73 17.16 -5.68 1.72
CA ARG A 73 17.20 -4.24 1.97
C ARG A 73 15.88 -3.63 1.57
N ASP A 74 15.38 -2.77 2.42
CA ASP A 74 14.21 -1.96 2.14
C ASP A 74 14.53 -0.50 2.46
N PHE A 75 14.32 0.37 1.47
CA PHE A 75 14.41 1.82 1.60
C PHE A 75 13.03 2.38 1.37
N SER A 76 12.43 2.96 2.39
CA SER A 76 11.13 3.58 2.27
C SER A 76 11.19 5.06 2.62
N GLY A 77 10.38 5.87 1.95
CA GLY A 77 10.33 7.29 2.18
C GLY A 77 8.99 7.90 1.78
N GLY A 78 8.71 9.07 2.32
CA GLY A 78 7.50 9.78 1.94
C GLY A 78 7.46 11.21 2.44
N LEU A 79 6.86 12.05 1.63
CA LEU A 79 6.56 13.44 1.93
C LEU A 79 5.05 13.65 1.81
N LYS A 80 4.46 14.34 2.78
CA LYS A 80 3.04 14.64 2.79
C LYS A 80 2.82 16.08 3.25
N ALA A 81 2.05 16.82 2.46
CA ALA A 81 1.58 18.15 2.79
C ALA A 81 0.06 18.10 2.97
N ASN A 82 -0.42 18.61 4.10
CA ASN A 82 -1.83 18.90 4.33
C ASN A 82 -1.98 20.41 4.46
N TYR A 83 -2.84 20.99 3.65
CA TYR A 83 -3.12 22.42 3.66
C TYR A 83 -4.62 22.67 3.83
N ASP A 84 -4.97 23.37 4.91
CA ASP A 84 -6.32 23.78 5.22
C ASP A 84 -6.52 25.21 4.68
N PHE A 85 -7.25 25.36 3.55
CA PHE A 85 -7.58 26.70 2.99
C PHE A 85 -8.47 27.49 3.95
N ASN A 86 -9.41 26.77 4.55
CA ASN A 86 -10.34 27.23 5.58
C ASN A 86 -10.96 26.02 6.30
N ILE A 87 -11.93 26.26 7.18
CA ILE A 87 -12.63 25.18 7.92
C ILE A 87 -13.44 24.23 7.03
N MET A 88 -13.76 24.62 5.78
CA MET A 88 -14.57 23.85 4.86
C MET A 88 -13.74 23.13 3.80
N SER A 89 -12.48 23.51 3.57
CA SER A 89 -11.71 22.93 2.47
C SER A 89 -10.26 22.66 2.83
N ASN A 90 -9.79 21.50 2.43
CA ASN A 90 -8.40 21.08 2.61
C ASN A 90 -7.89 20.31 1.39
N LEU A 91 -6.57 20.36 1.23
CA LEU A 91 -5.82 19.65 0.21
C LEU A 91 -4.74 18.79 0.89
N GLU A 92 -4.69 17.54 0.53
CA GLU A 92 -3.59 16.64 0.85
C GLU A 92 -2.82 16.29 -0.42
N VAL A 93 -1.51 16.44 -0.41
CA VAL A 93 -0.61 15.93 -1.45
C VAL A 93 0.42 15.06 -0.77
N ALA A 94 0.62 13.86 -1.28
CA ALA A 94 1.58 12.91 -0.76
C ALA A 94 2.41 12.30 -1.89
N TYR A 95 3.70 12.10 -1.62
CA TYR A 95 4.61 11.29 -2.41
C TYR A 95 5.15 10.18 -1.52
N THR A 96 5.22 8.96 -2.05
CA THR A 96 5.86 7.82 -1.39
C THR A 96 6.84 7.13 -2.33
N PHE A 97 7.90 6.63 -1.74
CA PHE A 97 8.93 5.82 -2.36
C PHE A 97 9.15 4.57 -1.53
N ASP A 98 9.27 3.44 -2.20
CA ASP A 98 9.62 2.16 -1.59
C ASP A 98 10.53 1.38 -2.54
N GLN A 99 11.63 0.84 -2.02
CA GLN A 99 12.55 -0.02 -2.75
C GLN A 99 12.91 -1.22 -1.90
N TYR A 100 12.49 -2.39 -2.32
CA TYR A 100 12.86 -3.67 -1.71
C TYR A 100 13.79 -4.45 -2.62
N ASP A 101 15.00 -4.76 -2.11
CA ASP A 101 16.03 -5.52 -2.80
C ASP A 101 16.30 -6.83 -2.06
N LYS A 102 16.45 -7.93 -2.81
CA LYS A 102 17.03 -9.17 -2.34
C LYS A 102 18.32 -9.45 -3.12
N SER A 103 19.32 -9.92 -2.43
CA SER A 103 20.61 -10.33 -3.03
C SER A 103 21.22 -11.53 -2.32
N ASP A 104 21.96 -12.32 -3.08
CA ASP A 104 22.91 -13.29 -2.57
C ASP A 104 24.26 -12.59 -2.36
N TYR A 105 24.74 -12.56 -1.12
CA TYR A 105 26.06 -12.05 -0.80
C TYR A 105 27.07 -13.18 -0.80
N LEU A 106 28.01 -13.13 -1.74
CA LEU A 106 29.12 -14.07 -1.86
C LEU A 106 30.24 -13.65 -0.88
N THR A 107 30.43 -14.39 0.19
CA THR A 107 31.32 -13.99 1.30
C THR A 107 32.78 -13.93 0.88
N SER A 108 33.26 -14.92 0.13
CA SER A 108 34.64 -14.95 -0.37
C SER A 108 34.98 -13.80 -1.33
N TYR A 109 34.03 -13.37 -2.14
CA TYR A 109 34.20 -12.28 -3.11
C TYR A 109 33.81 -10.90 -2.55
N LYS A 110 33.16 -10.85 -1.38
CA LYS A 110 32.59 -9.63 -0.78
C LYS A 110 31.67 -8.86 -1.75
N TYR A 111 30.85 -9.60 -2.49
CA TYR A 111 30.03 -9.06 -3.58
C TYR A 111 28.57 -9.49 -3.42
N ASP A 112 27.65 -8.53 -3.63
CA ASP A 112 26.20 -8.76 -3.66
C ASP A 112 25.72 -9.01 -5.11
N VAL A 113 25.13 -10.17 -5.35
CA VAL A 113 24.39 -10.49 -6.56
C VAL A 113 22.91 -10.16 -6.34
N ARG A 114 22.44 -9.06 -6.89
CA ARG A 114 21.02 -8.67 -6.76
C ARG A 114 20.20 -9.53 -7.72
N ASP A 115 19.28 -10.30 -7.18
CA ASP A 115 18.41 -11.21 -7.91
C ASP A 115 16.94 -10.76 -7.93
N TYR A 116 16.58 -9.80 -7.07
CA TYR A 116 15.25 -9.22 -7.00
C TYR A 116 15.32 -7.75 -6.57
N SER A 117 14.55 -6.89 -7.26
CA SER A 117 14.38 -5.49 -6.89
C SER A 117 12.98 -5.02 -7.27
N ASN A 118 12.21 -4.53 -6.31
CA ASN A 118 10.94 -3.86 -6.55
C ASN A 118 11.06 -2.40 -6.11
N VAL A 119 10.81 -1.47 -7.04
CA VAL A 119 10.90 -0.03 -6.79
C VAL A 119 9.57 0.62 -7.14
N GLN A 120 8.95 1.25 -6.15
CA GLN A 120 7.67 1.92 -6.31
C GLN A 120 7.79 3.41 -5.99
N HIS A 121 7.19 4.23 -6.84
CA HIS A 121 6.97 5.65 -6.62
C HIS A 121 5.49 5.92 -6.75
N SER A 122 4.90 6.59 -5.78
CA SER A 122 3.51 7.03 -5.90
C SER A 122 3.31 8.48 -5.50
N VAL A 123 2.38 9.12 -6.19
CA VAL A 123 1.91 10.47 -5.88
C VAL A 123 0.40 10.40 -5.71
N ARG A 124 -0.12 10.99 -4.65
CA ARG A 124 -1.55 11.15 -4.36
C ARG A 124 -1.88 12.61 -4.16
N ALA A 125 -3.01 13.05 -4.71
CA ALA A 125 -3.63 14.32 -4.37
C ALA A 125 -5.10 14.09 -3.98
N LEU A 126 -5.54 14.72 -2.90
CA LEU A 126 -6.88 14.59 -2.36
C LEU A 126 -7.39 15.96 -1.93
N TYR A 127 -8.53 16.38 -2.44
CA TYR A 127 -9.19 17.62 -2.06
C TYR A 127 -10.56 17.33 -1.47
N ASN A 128 -10.85 17.90 -0.31
CA ASN A 128 -12.13 17.82 0.36
C ASN A 128 -12.75 19.20 0.45
N TYR A 129 -14.05 19.28 0.19
CA TYR A 129 -14.84 20.48 0.36
C TYR A 129 -16.17 20.16 1.05
N THR A 130 -16.46 20.88 2.14
CA THR A 130 -17.68 20.74 2.92
C THR A 130 -18.66 21.84 2.51
N PHE A 131 -19.82 21.43 2.01
CA PHE A 131 -20.94 22.32 1.68
C PHE A 131 -21.94 22.38 2.83
N ASN A 132 -22.40 23.55 3.19
CA ASN A 132 -23.46 23.74 4.19
C ASN A 132 -23.18 22.97 5.49
N ASP A 133 -21.92 22.91 5.93
CA ASP A 133 -21.44 22.28 7.16
C ASP A 133 -21.77 20.76 7.32
N LYS A 134 -22.32 20.11 6.28
CA LYS A 134 -22.75 18.71 6.36
C LYS A 134 -22.57 17.85 5.12
N ASN A 135 -22.46 18.45 3.94
CA ASN A 135 -22.26 17.70 2.69
C ASN A 135 -20.80 17.78 2.27
N ILE A 136 -20.18 16.65 1.93
CA ILE A 136 -18.75 16.61 1.66
C ILE A 136 -18.52 16.12 0.23
N LEU A 137 -17.80 16.91 -0.54
CA LEU A 137 -17.22 16.48 -1.82
C LEU A 137 -15.76 16.12 -1.59
N THR A 138 -15.38 14.91 -1.98
CA THR A 138 -13.99 14.45 -2.03
C THR A 138 -13.64 14.16 -3.48
N VAL A 139 -12.58 14.78 -3.99
CA VAL A 139 -12.00 14.45 -5.30
C VAL A 139 -10.53 14.20 -5.16
N GLY A 140 -10.01 13.28 -5.95
CA GLY A 140 -8.60 12.93 -5.86
C GLY A 140 -8.13 12.08 -7.02
N GLY A 141 -6.85 11.75 -6.98
CA GLY A 141 -6.23 10.84 -7.92
C GLY A 141 -4.88 10.37 -7.43
N ASP A 142 -4.48 9.22 -7.92
CA ASP A 142 -3.21 8.58 -7.66
C ASP A 142 -2.45 8.33 -8.96
N TYR A 143 -1.15 8.40 -8.89
CA TYR A 143 -0.25 7.90 -9.92
C TYR A 143 0.82 7.03 -9.26
N MET A 144 1.08 5.87 -9.85
CA MET A 144 2.15 4.97 -9.39
C MET A 144 2.99 4.48 -10.56
N ARG A 145 4.31 4.46 -10.34
CA ARG A 145 5.27 3.75 -11.17
C ARG A 145 5.80 2.58 -10.36
N ASP A 146 5.60 1.37 -10.86
CA ASP A 146 6.08 0.11 -10.28
C ASP A 146 7.13 -0.50 -11.22
N TYR A 147 8.36 -0.67 -10.72
CA TYR A 147 9.46 -1.34 -11.40
C TYR A 147 9.78 -2.63 -10.67
N LEU A 148 9.88 -3.72 -11.40
CA LEU A 148 10.20 -5.03 -10.87
C LEU A 148 11.29 -5.72 -11.70
N LEU A 149 12.41 -6.04 -11.06
CA LEU A 149 13.46 -6.91 -11.55
C LEU A 149 13.40 -8.23 -10.80
N SER A 150 13.49 -9.35 -11.50
CA SER A 150 13.51 -10.68 -10.88
C SER A 150 14.29 -11.67 -11.73
N TYR A 151 15.08 -12.52 -11.06
CA TYR A 151 15.71 -13.70 -11.70
C TYR A 151 14.68 -14.71 -12.24
N GLN A 152 13.43 -14.63 -11.76
CA GLN A 152 12.31 -15.47 -12.22
C GLN A 152 11.68 -14.98 -13.52
N PHE A 153 12.08 -13.82 -14.02
CA PHE A 153 11.69 -13.36 -15.35
C PHE A 153 12.55 -14.02 -16.43
N THR A 154 11.95 -14.27 -17.58
CA THR A 154 12.69 -14.71 -18.75
C THR A 154 13.85 -13.73 -19.01
N ASN A 155 15.08 -14.26 -19.17
CA ASN A 155 16.32 -13.50 -19.35
C ASN A 155 16.73 -12.61 -18.16
N ASN A 156 16.33 -12.92 -16.94
CA ASN A 156 16.65 -12.11 -15.73
C ASN A 156 16.34 -10.62 -15.94
N GLY A 157 15.24 -10.34 -16.61
CA GLY A 157 14.85 -9.00 -17.03
C GLY A 157 14.12 -8.19 -15.97
N SER A 158 13.60 -7.04 -16.40
CA SER A 158 12.78 -6.18 -15.57
C SER A 158 11.58 -5.66 -16.35
N TYR A 159 10.53 -5.34 -15.63
CA TYR A 159 9.32 -4.73 -16.17
C TYR A 159 8.95 -3.48 -15.38
N THR A 160 8.30 -2.56 -16.07
CA THR A 160 7.77 -1.33 -15.45
C THR A 160 6.30 -1.20 -15.79
N MET A 161 5.48 -0.90 -14.78
CA MET A 161 4.07 -0.59 -14.93
C MET A 161 3.79 0.81 -14.39
N HIS A 162 2.97 1.56 -15.11
CA HIS A 162 2.39 2.82 -14.66
C HIS A 162 0.91 2.60 -14.42
N SER A 163 0.42 3.07 -13.31
CA SER A 163 -1.01 3.17 -13.05
C SER A 163 -1.39 4.60 -12.70
N ALA A 164 -2.56 5.00 -13.12
CA ALA A 164 -3.14 6.29 -12.78
C ALA A 164 -4.62 6.13 -12.54
N ASP A 165 -5.13 6.85 -11.56
CA ASP A 165 -6.56 6.89 -11.28
C ASP A 165 -7.03 8.29 -10.92
N ALA A 166 -8.33 8.50 -11.09
CA ALA A 166 -9.02 9.68 -10.61
C ALA A 166 -10.37 9.26 -10.03
N PHE A 167 -10.77 9.87 -8.94
CA PHE A 167 -12.03 9.56 -8.28
C PHE A 167 -12.73 10.79 -7.72
N GLY A 168 -14.04 10.66 -7.59
CA GLY A 168 -14.89 11.64 -6.92
C GLY A 168 -15.93 10.93 -6.08
N GLN A 169 -16.20 11.48 -4.90
CA GLN A 169 -17.21 11.01 -3.96
C GLN A 169 -17.98 12.19 -3.40
N PHE A 170 -19.28 12.03 -3.28
CA PHE A 170 -20.15 13.01 -2.64
C PHE A 170 -20.93 12.35 -1.50
N ASP A 171 -20.77 12.89 -0.31
CA ASP A 171 -21.54 12.55 0.89
C ASP A 171 -22.64 13.58 1.07
N TRP A 172 -23.87 13.18 0.78
CA TRP A 172 -25.03 14.03 0.77
C TRP A 172 -25.96 13.73 1.95
N ASN A 173 -26.23 14.73 2.76
CA ASN A 173 -27.06 14.67 3.95
C ASN A 173 -28.27 15.59 3.78
N PRO A 174 -29.29 15.22 2.95
CA PRO A 174 -30.44 16.08 2.70
C PRO A 174 -31.28 16.33 3.97
N THR A 175 -31.34 15.36 4.88
CA THR A 175 -32.03 15.46 6.16
C THR A 175 -31.19 14.85 7.28
N GLU A 176 -31.57 15.03 8.54
CA GLU A 176 -30.93 14.38 9.69
C GLU A 176 -31.12 12.85 9.70
N HIS A 177 -32.09 12.37 8.94
CA HIS A 177 -32.47 10.95 8.92
C HIS A 177 -31.93 10.20 7.69
N PHE A 178 -31.53 10.91 6.65
CA PHE A 178 -31.16 10.31 5.38
C PHE A 178 -29.78 10.79 4.91
N ASN A 179 -28.92 9.82 4.58
CA ASN A 179 -27.60 10.05 4.05
C ASN A 179 -27.40 9.21 2.78
N VAL A 180 -26.78 9.81 1.79
CA VAL A 180 -26.37 9.17 0.52
C VAL A 180 -24.89 9.42 0.28
N ILE A 181 -24.12 8.36 0.16
CA ILE A 181 -22.74 8.45 -0.31
C ILE A 181 -22.69 7.87 -1.72
N SER A 182 -22.24 8.65 -2.68
CA SER A 182 -22.07 8.19 -4.06
C SER A 182 -20.69 8.55 -4.58
N GLY A 183 -20.10 7.70 -5.39
CA GLY A 183 -18.79 7.96 -5.95
C GLY A 183 -18.49 7.12 -7.19
N VAL A 184 -17.47 7.54 -7.89
CA VAL A 184 -16.94 6.87 -9.06
C VAL A 184 -15.42 7.00 -9.08
N ARG A 185 -14.76 5.94 -9.50
CA ARG A 185 -13.32 5.91 -9.74
C ARG A 185 -13.06 5.41 -11.15
N PHE A 186 -12.11 6.05 -11.82
CA PHE A 186 -11.55 5.62 -13.09
C PHE A 186 -10.11 5.17 -12.86
N ASP A 187 -9.74 3.99 -13.35
CA ASP A 187 -8.41 3.39 -13.24
C ASP A 187 -7.82 3.13 -14.63
N TYR A 188 -6.52 3.33 -14.77
CA TYR A 188 -5.71 2.99 -15.94
C TYR A 188 -4.43 2.27 -15.53
N PHE A 189 -4.08 1.18 -16.25
CA PHE A 189 -2.85 0.39 -16.07
C PHE A 189 -2.14 0.22 -17.41
N SER A 190 -0.89 0.70 -17.50
CA SER A 190 -0.16 0.75 -18.77
C SER A 190 0.22 -0.63 -19.31
N GLN A 191 0.66 -1.55 -18.46
CA GLN A 191 1.21 -2.84 -18.89
C GLN A 191 0.13 -3.78 -19.41
N SER A 192 -1.02 -3.83 -18.76
CA SER A 192 -2.19 -4.61 -19.20
C SER A 192 -3.12 -3.83 -20.15
N ASN A 193 -2.84 -2.54 -20.37
CA ASN A 193 -3.67 -1.58 -21.12
C ASN A 193 -5.15 -1.59 -20.66
N VAL A 194 -5.36 -1.81 -19.38
CA VAL A 194 -6.70 -1.90 -18.78
C VAL A 194 -7.18 -0.52 -18.39
N ARG A 195 -8.45 -0.25 -18.68
CA ARG A 195 -9.21 0.93 -18.23
C ARG A 195 -10.47 0.44 -17.56
N HIS A 196 -10.77 0.96 -16.38
CA HIS A 196 -11.93 0.52 -15.63
C HIS A 196 -12.63 1.69 -14.91
N ILE A 197 -13.96 1.58 -14.77
CA ILE A 197 -14.78 2.51 -13.99
C ILE A 197 -15.46 1.71 -12.89
N SER A 198 -15.25 2.12 -11.64
CA SER A 198 -15.81 1.49 -10.44
C SER A 198 -16.78 2.46 -9.75
N PRO A 199 -18.09 2.29 -9.90
CA PRO A 199 -19.09 3.05 -9.15
C PRO A 199 -19.30 2.46 -7.75
N HIS A 200 -19.69 3.33 -6.80
CA HIS A 200 -20.25 2.92 -5.53
C HIS A 200 -21.40 3.84 -5.09
N ILE A 201 -22.34 3.28 -4.35
CA ILE A 201 -23.41 4.02 -3.70
C ILE A 201 -23.74 3.39 -2.35
N GLY A 202 -23.92 4.22 -1.34
CA GLY A 202 -24.37 3.84 -0.02
C GLY A 202 -25.53 4.69 0.41
N LEU A 203 -26.53 4.10 1.01
CA LEU A 203 -27.72 4.73 1.54
C LEU A 203 -27.85 4.41 3.02
N MET A 204 -28.17 5.41 3.83
CA MET A 204 -28.51 5.21 5.24
C MET A 204 -29.80 5.95 5.57
N TYR A 205 -30.69 5.26 6.28
CA TYR A 205 -31.91 5.85 6.78
C TYR A 205 -32.08 5.55 8.27
N LYS A 206 -32.31 6.61 9.06
CA LYS A 206 -32.52 6.55 10.51
C LYS A 206 -33.98 6.77 10.86
N ILE A 207 -34.58 5.83 11.61
CA ILE A 207 -35.94 5.93 12.10
C ILE A 207 -35.90 5.68 13.61
N ALA A 208 -36.16 6.70 14.43
CA ALA A 208 -36.06 6.62 15.88
C ALA A 208 -34.70 5.99 16.32
N ASN A 209 -34.77 4.81 16.92
CA ASN A 209 -33.60 4.06 17.42
C ASN A 209 -33.03 3.05 16.38
N CYS A 210 -33.58 3.02 15.17
CA CYS A 210 -33.13 2.11 14.10
C CYS A 210 -32.34 2.85 13.04
N SER A 211 -31.26 2.23 12.57
CA SER A 211 -30.51 2.66 11.38
C SER A 211 -30.50 1.54 10.35
N LEU A 212 -31.01 1.82 9.17
CA LEU A 212 -30.97 0.91 8.02
C LEU A 212 -29.90 1.39 7.05
N ARG A 213 -29.05 0.50 6.57
CA ARG A 213 -28.01 0.82 5.59
C ARG A 213 -28.06 -0.16 4.44
N GLY A 214 -27.90 0.34 3.22
CA GLY A 214 -27.73 -0.46 2.02
C GLY A 214 -26.59 0.10 1.20
N SER A 215 -25.77 -0.75 0.61
CA SER A 215 -24.71 -0.30 -0.28
C SER A 215 -24.48 -1.23 -1.45
N TYR A 216 -24.01 -0.65 -2.54
CA TYR A 216 -23.48 -1.34 -3.70
C TYR A 216 -22.12 -0.76 -4.06
N SER A 217 -21.16 -1.63 -4.38
CA SER A 217 -19.87 -1.23 -4.92
C SER A 217 -19.37 -2.25 -5.94
N GLN A 218 -18.75 -1.74 -7.00
CA GLN A 218 -18.01 -2.56 -7.94
C GLN A 218 -16.53 -2.60 -7.53
N GLY A 219 -16.00 -3.80 -7.35
CA GLY A 219 -14.58 -4.05 -7.13
C GLY A 219 -13.89 -4.34 -8.46
N PHE A 220 -12.60 -4.01 -8.53
CA PHE A 220 -11.76 -4.19 -9.69
C PHE A 220 -10.33 -4.55 -9.27
N ARG A 221 -9.67 -5.44 -10.03
CA ARG A 221 -8.27 -5.81 -9.84
C ARG A 221 -7.60 -6.00 -11.21
N SER A 222 -6.50 -5.27 -11.45
CA SER A 222 -5.63 -5.48 -12.60
C SER A 222 -4.59 -6.57 -12.28
N PRO A 223 -4.16 -7.39 -13.26
CA PRO A 223 -3.03 -8.30 -13.09
C PRO A 223 -1.75 -7.55 -12.68
N THR A 224 -0.98 -8.16 -11.83
CA THR A 224 0.32 -7.66 -11.38
C THR A 224 1.45 -8.06 -12.32
N LEU A 225 2.59 -7.37 -12.29
CA LEU A 225 3.79 -7.75 -13.05
C LEU A 225 4.25 -9.18 -12.74
N LYS A 226 4.08 -9.62 -11.48
CA LYS A 226 4.42 -10.99 -11.07
C LYS A 226 3.54 -12.02 -11.77
N GLU A 227 2.24 -11.82 -11.75
CA GLU A 227 1.27 -12.75 -12.38
C GLU A 227 1.44 -12.80 -13.90
N MET A 228 1.83 -11.70 -14.52
CA MET A 228 2.02 -11.64 -15.96
C MET A 228 3.34 -12.25 -16.44
N TYR A 229 4.43 -12.11 -15.68
CA TYR A 229 5.78 -12.36 -16.23
C TYR A 229 6.67 -13.28 -15.41
N MET A 230 6.36 -13.60 -14.13
CA MET A 230 7.21 -14.47 -13.32
C MET A 230 6.93 -15.95 -13.59
N ASN A 231 8.01 -16.70 -13.78
CA ASN A 231 8.00 -18.16 -13.78
C ASN A 231 8.51 -18.63 -12.41
N PHE A 232 7.71 -19.41 -11.72
CA PHE A 232 7.99 -19.82 -10.36
C PHE A 232 8.01 -21.33 -10.23
N ASP A 233 9.17 -21.88 -9.82
CA ASP A 233 9.33 -23.28 -9.49
C ASP A 233 8.99 -23.51 -8.00
N MET A 234 7.98 -24.32 -7.74
CA MET A 234 7.61 -24.75 -6.39
C MET A 234 8.40 -26.00 -6.00
N ALA A 235 9.70 -25.82 -5.69
CA ALA A 235 10.59 -26.86 -5.20
C ALA A 235 10.57 -28.16 -6.04
N ASN A 236 10.55 -28.03 -7.37
CA ASN A 236 10.44 -29.11 -8.35
C ASN A 236 9.13 -29.92 -8.29
N ALA A 237 8.13 -29.49 -7.52
CA ALA A 237 6.82 -30.13 -7.47
C ALA A 237 5.92 -29.68 -8.62
N MET A 238 5.95 -28.39 -8.95
CA MET A 238 5.22 -27.83 -10.09
C MET A 238 5.86 -26.50 -10.54
N MET A 239 5.68 -26.16 -11.80
CA MET A 239 6.08 -24.87 -12.38
C MET A 239 4.83 -24.01 -12.61
N ILE A 240 4.84 -22.79 -12.09
CA ILE A 240 3.82 -21.78 -12.37
C ILE A 240 4.40 -20.82 -13.39
N TYR A 241 3.69 -20.60 -14.49
CA TYR A 241 4.08 -19.68 -15.56
C TYR A 241 3.27 -18.40 -15.48
N GLY A 242 3.93 -17.25 -15.59
CA GLY A 242 3.27 -15.97 -15.80
C GLY A 242 2.50 -15.96 -17.12
N ASN A 243 1.37 -15.27 -17.16
CA ASN A 243 0.56 -15.11 -18.35
C ASN A 243 0.31 -13.62 -18.67
N PRO A 244 0.95 -13.06 -19.72
CA PRO A 244 0.75 -11.67 -20.12
C PRO A 244 -0.68 -11.33 -20.57
N ASP A 245 -1.45 -12.34 -20.98
CA ASP A 245 -2.83 -12.18 -21.47
C ASP A 245 -3.90 -12.23 -20.37
N LEU A 246 -3.48 -12.22 -19.10
CA LEU A 246 -4.41 -12.16 -17.97
C LEU A 246 -5.30 -10.93 -18.06
N LYS A 247 -6.59 -11.17 -17.84
CA LYS A 247 -7.60 -10.10 -17.81
C LYS A 247 -7.80 -9.60 -16.39
N SER A 248 -8.32 -8.39 -16.28
CA SER A 248 -8.76 -7.85 -15.00
C SER A 248 -9.94 -8.61 -14.42
N GLU A 249 -10.02 -8.63 -13.10
CA GLU A 249 -11.12 -9.20 -12.33
C GLU A 249 -12.07 -8.09 -11.89
N THR A 250 -13.37 -8.37 -11.91
CA THR A 250 -14.41 -7.47 -11.40
C THR A 250 -15.31 -8.21 -10.42
N SER A 251 -15.77 -7.52 -9.42
CA SER A 251 -16.74 -8.05 -8.45
C SER A 251 -17.85 -7.05 -8.18
N HIS A 252 -19.03 -7.54 -7.82
CA HIS A 252 -20.17 -6.75 -7.42
C HIS A 252 -20.52 -7.08 -5.97
N ASN A 253 -20.45 -6.08 -5.11
CA ASN A 253 -20.68 -6.24 -3.69
C ASN A 253 -21.96 -5.52 -3.29
N PHE A 254 -22.87 -6.24 -2.64
CA PHE A 254 -24.10 -5.72 -2.07
C PHE A 254 -24.08 -5.96 -0.56
N SER A 255 -24.43 -4.94 0.21
CA SER A 255 -24.53 -5.04 1.67
C SER A 255 -25.82 -4.43 2.17
N LEU A 256 -26.46 -5.11 3.11
CA LEU A 256 -27.63 -4.62 3.85
C LEU A 256 -27.37 -4.81 5.33
N SER A 257 -27.66 -3.79 6.13
CA SER A 257 -27.57 -3.88 7.59
C SER A 257 -28.66 -3.09 8.27
N ALA A 258 -29.10 -3.60 9.43
CA ALA A 258 -30.04 -2.94 10.32
C ALA A 258 -29.41 -2.91 11.73
N GLU A 259 -29.45 -1.77 12.38
CA GLU A 259 -28.94 -1.56 13.72
C GLU A 259 -30.04 -0.96 14.58
N TYR A 260 -30.20 -1.50 15.77
CA TYR A 260 -31.15 -0.97 16.79
C TYR A 260 -30.40 -0.59 18.05
N THR A 261 -30.47 0.68 18.44
CA THR A 261 -29.78 1.20 19.61
C THR A 261 -30.83 1.63 20.66
N LYS A 262 -30.81 1.02 21.87
CA LYS A 262 -31.67 1.40 23.00
C LYS A 262 -30.81 1.71 24.21
N ASN A 263 -30.89 2.96 24.67
CA ASN A 263 -30.28 3.48 25.90
C ASN A 263 -28.76 3.35 26.08
N ARG A 264 -28.12 2.33 26.06
CA ARG A 264 -26.65 2.06 26.13
C ARG A 264 -26.28 0.69 25.58
N TYR A 265 -27.23 0.03 24.94
CA TYR A 265 -27.02 -1.28 24.34
C TYR A 265 -27.08 -1.13 22.80
N ASN A 266 -26.05 -1.59 22.15
CA ASN A 266 -25.98 -1.73 20.69
C ASN A 266 -26.34 -3.15 20.30
#